data_0147c15c3a44f3e94a67ffc758d83128
#
_entry.id   0147c15c3a44f3e94a67ffc758d83128
#
_cell.length_a   1.000
_cell.length_b   1.000
_cell.length_c   1.000
_cell.angle_alpha   90.00
_cell.angle_beta   90.00
_cell.angle_gamma   90.00
#
_symmetry.space_group_name_H-M   'P 1'
#
loop_
_entity.id
_entity.type
_entity.pdbx_description
1 polymer ?
#
loop_
_entity_poly.entity_id
_entity_poly.type
_entity_poly.pdbx_seq_one_letter_code
_entity_poly.pdbx_strand_id
1 'polypeptide(L)'
;MAKLKNYNGRYCESEYESAFIAFLESVGWHYLAGNQIPRSYSEVLIAEDFKAFIAKTSPGLLPEETEQLYDTVRLAGAESDFSTLHKVYKWMVDGVQFTPQNGLSIMVPLIDFETPENNIFRVVNQFTVEYINNGQRETRRPDVLLFVNGMPLCVIELKNPADANATIYDAWEQITIRYWRDIPQLLHYCPLACISDGVKTRLGTVRTPYEHFYAWRRVNDGDKLSTMPFEETETMVRGVYAPERFLEIFRDYIYFQDEIFDCDEREIVCRYPQFFAARLLKQSIVKSVVEQTGKGGTYFGATGCGKTYTMAFLARQLSLRCGDIPQIGSPTIVMIVDREELQEQGIKLFAKSKEFLNLGDVSVVKDRKHLRQELGARESGGF
;
A
#
# COMPACT_ATOMS: atom_id res chain seq x y z
N MET A 1 9.16 -26.81 -7.20
CA MET A 1 7.72 -27.06 -7.47
C MET A 1 7.20 -28.04 -6.41
N ALA A 2 6.54 -27.52 -5.38
CA ALA A 2 5.78 -28.35 -4.47
C ALA A 2 4.56 -28.88 -5.25
N LYS A 3 4.55 -30.18 -5.52
CA LYS A 3 3.38 -30.85 -6.11
C LYS A 3 2.28 -30.85 -5.07
N LEU A 4 1.22 -30.07 -5.29
CA LEU A 4 -0.05 -30.22 -4.60
C LEU A 4 -0.50 -31.67 -4.79
N LYS A 5 -0.36 -32.50 -3.76
CA LYS A 5 -0.82 -33.88 -3.79
C LYS A 5 -2.32 -33.90 -3.54
N ASN A 6 -3.07 -34.34 -4.54
CA ASN A 6 -4.47 -34.70 -4.39
C ASN A 6 -4.66 -35.77 -3.30
N TYR A 7 -5.26 -35.38 -2.19
CA TYR A 7 -5.88 -36.30 -1.25
C TYR A 7 -7.38 -36.24 -1.46
N ASN A 8 -7.95 -37.33 -2.02
CA ASN A 8 -9.39 -37.58 -2.16
C ASN A 8 -10.27 -36.51 -2.83
N GLY A 9 -9.74 -35.68 -3.72
CA GLY A 9 -10.55 -34.74 -4.53
C GLY A 9 -11.26 -33.62 -3.79
N ARG A 10 -10.95 -33.39 -2.51
CA ARG A 10 -11.45 -32.26 -1.72
C ARG A 10 -10.28 -31.43 -1.23
N TYR A 11 -10.09 -30.27 -1.82
CA TYR A 11 -9.20 -29.24 -1.26
C TYR A 11 -9.87 -28.66 -0.01
N CYS A 12 -9.17 -28.69 1.14
CA CYS A 12 -9.57 -27.95 2.34
C CYS A 12 -9.04 -26.54 2.27
N GLU A 13 -9.80 -25.58 2.83
CA GLU A 13 -9.38 -24.18 2.99
C GLU A 13 -8.02 -24.07 3.70
N SER A 14 -7.79 -24.90 4.73
CA SER A 14 -6.52 -24.96 5.47
C SER A 14 -5.32 -25.43 4.61
N GLU A 15 -5.53 -26.27 3.61
CA GLU A 15 -4.46 -26.68 2.68
C GLU A 15 -4.12 -25.54 1.73
N TYR A 16 -5.11 -24.79 1.28
CA TYR A 16 -4.90 -23.60 0.47
C TYR A 16 -4.21 -22.49 1.25
N GLU A 17 -4.65 -22.21 2.50
CA GLU A 17 -3.98 -21.26 3.41
C GLU A 17 -2.51 -21.64 3.60
N SER A 18 -2.22 -22.91 3.88
CA SER A 18 -0.85 -23.40 4.05
C SER A 18 0.00 -23.24 2.77
N ALA A 19 -0.59 -23.49 1.60
CA ALA A 19 0.09 -23.29 0.32
C ALA A 19 0.37 -21.81 0.04
N PHE A 20 -0.57 -20.93 0.38
CA PHE A 20 -0.41 -19.50 0.22
C PHE A 20 0.71 -18.97 1.13
N ILE A 21 0.74 -19.42 2.39
CA ILE A 21 1.82 -19.10 3.34
C ILE A 21 3.17 -19.57 2.81
N ALA A 22 3.26 -20.80 2.30
CA ALA A 22 4.51 -21.33 1.73
C ALA A 22 5.00 -20.51 0.51
N PHE A 23 4.10 -19.97 -0.31
CA PHE A 23 4.49 -19.04 -1.37
C PHE A 23 5.07 -17.72 -0.79
N LEU A 24 4.45 -17.17 0.25
CA LEU A 24 4.96 -15.97 0.92
C LEU A 24 6.34 -16.22 1.55
N GLU A 25 6.54 -17.37 2.21
CA GLU A 25 7.85 -17.75 2.74
C GLU A 25 8.90 -17.86 1.62
N SER A 26 8.51 -18.38 0.45
CA SER A 26 9.43 -18.53 -0.69
C SER A 26 9.94 -17.19 -1.25
N VAL A 27 9.30 -16.08 -0.93
CA VAL A 27 9.72 -14.74 -1.35
C VAL A 27 10.29 -13.89 -0.21
N GLY A 28 10.43 -14.44 1.01
CA GLY A 28 11.16 -13.78 2.11
C GLY A 28 10.32 -13.39 3.33
N TRP A 29 9.06 -13.82 3.42
CA TRP A 29 8.28 -13.67 4.66
C TRP A 29 8.59 -14.79 5.63
N HIS A 30 8.51 -14.50 6.93
CA HIS A 30 8.72 -15.48 8.00
C HIS A 30 7.39 -15.83 8.67
N TYR A 31 7.02 -17.10 8.60
CA TYR A 31 5.77 -17.57 9.18
C TYR A 31 5.79 -17.54 10.71
N LEU A 32 4.69 -17.07 11.29
CA LEU A 32 4.41 -17.08 12.72
C LEU A 32 2.94 -17.39 12.96
N ALA A 33 2.62 -18.44 13.69
CA ALA A 33 1.23 -18.77 14.00
C ALA A 33 0.60 -17.72 14.94
N GLY A 34 -0.59 -17.22 14.62
CA GLY A 34 -1.23 -16.14 15.39
C GLY A 34 -1.53 -16.49 16.84
N ASN A 35 -1.73 -17.79 17.16
CA ASN A 35 -1.92 -18.28 18.51
C ASN A 35 -0.62 -18.40 19.33
N GLN A 36 0.56 -18.26 18.71
CA GLN A 36 1.86 -18.27 19.38
C GLN A 36 2.34 -16.86 19.75
N ILE A 37 1.65 -15.83 19.32
CA ILE A 37 2.03 -14.44 19.62
C ILE A 37 1.50 -14.09 21.02
N PRO A 38 2.40 -13.76 21.99
CA PRO A 38 1.99 -13.42 23.35
C PRO A 38 1.39 -12.02 23.39
N ARG A 39 0.08 -11.91 23.30
CA ARG A 39 -0.66 -10.65 23.31
C ARG A 39 -2.08 -10.81 23.82
N SER A 40 -2.71 -9.72 24.27
CA SER A 40 -4.17 -9.67 24.40
C SER A 40 -4.82 -9.69 23.01
N TYR A 41 -5.99 -10.29 22.86
CA TYR A 41 -6.75 -10.27 21.61
C TYR A 41 -7.31 -8.88 21.23
N SER A 42 -7.27 -7.92 22.15
CA SER A 42 -7.54 -6.51 21.86
C SER A 42 -6.35 -5.79 21.18
N GLU A 43 -5.15 -6.35 21.29
CA GLU A 43 -3.93 -5.81 20.68
C GLU A 43 -3.79 -6.30 19.23
N VAL A 44 -3.50 -5.39 18.31
CA VAL A 44 -3.37 -5.71 16.88
C VAL A 44 -1.93 -5.58 16.36
N LEU A 45 -1.02 -5.06 17.18
CA LEU A 45 0.41 -4.95 16.87
C LEU A 45 1.19 -6.10 17.52
N ILE A 46 2.31 -6.48 16.92
CA ILE A 46 3.32 -7.38 17.51
C ILE A 46 4.40 -6.53 18.17
N ALA A 47 4.25 -6.30 19.48
CA ALA A 47 5.08 -5.38 20.25
C ALA A 47 6.58 -5.73 20.18
N GLU A 48 6.93 -7.01 20.22
CA GLU A 48 8.32 -7.47 20.19
C GLU A 48 9.00 -7.07 18.87
N ASP A 49 8.38 -7.34 17.73
CA ASP A 49 8.93 -7.01 16.42
C ASP A 49 9.02 -5.48 16.23
N PHE A 50 8.02 -4.72 16.70
CA PHE A 50 8.05 -3.27 16.66
C PHE A 50 9.23 -2.69 17.43
N LYS A 51 9.37 -3.08 18.69
CA LYS A 51 10.43 -2.60 19.57
C LYS A 51 11.82 -3.03 19.08
N ALA A 52 11.95 -4.25 18.56
CA ALA A 52 13.19 -4.74 17.98
C ALA A 52 13.62 -3.93 16.76
N PHE A 53 12.69 -3.57 15.90
CA PHE A 53 12.96 -2.71 14.74
C PHE A 53 13.40 -1.31 15.18
N ILE A 54 12.68 -0.67 16.09
CA ILE A 54 13.02 0.68 16.60
C ILE A 54 14.40 0.66 17.27
N ALA A 55 14.69 -0.32 18.11
CA ALA A 55 16.00 -0.45 18.75
C ALA A 55 17.15 -0.58 17.74
N LYS A 56 16.90 -1.24 16.59
CA LYS A 56 17.89 -1.42 15.53
C LYS A 56 18.09 -0.12 14.71
N THR A 57 17.02 0.57 14.35
CA THR A 57 17.05 1.70 13.41
C THR A 57 17.17 3.06 14.09
N SER A 58 16.82 3.14 15.36
CA SER A 58 16.87 4.36 16.17
C SER A 58 17.55 4.10 17.51
N PRO A 59 18.85 3.67 17.51
CA PRO A 59 19.56 3.24 18.70
C PRO A 59 19.82 4.37 19.72
N GLY A 60 19.50 5.59 19.38
CA GLY A 60 19.57 6.72 20.29
C GLY A 60 18.36 6.86 21.23
N LEU A 61 17.28 6.10 21.00
CA LEU A 61 16.12 6.09 21.88
C LEU A 61 16.34 5.15 23.08
N LEU A 62 15.93 5.60 24.27
CA LEU A 62 15.90 4.78 25.46
C LEU A 62 14.78 3.72 25.39
N PRO A 63 14.88 2.61 26.15
CA PRO A 63 13.81 1.60 26.17
C PRO A 63 12.43 2.18 26.56
N GLU A 64 12.39 3.11 27.51
CA GLU A 64 11.16 3.78 27.94
C GLU A 64 10.59 4.70 26.83
N GLU A 65 11.44 5.32 26.04
CA GLU A 65 11.04 6.15 24.88
C GLU A 65 10.52 5.28 23.74
N THR A 66 11.11 4.12 23.53
CA THR A 66 10.59 3.11 22.58
C THR A 66 9.23 2.61 23.00
N GLU A 67 8.98 2.40 24.30
CA GLU A 67 7.67 2.04 24.84
C GLU A 67 6.62 3.16 24.60
N GLN A 68 7.00 4.41 24.87
CA GLN A 68 6.13 5.56 24.62
C GLN A 68 5.78 5.71 23.12
N LEU A 69 6.75 5.48 22.24
CA LEU A 69 6.52 5.48 20.80
C LEU A 69 5.56 4.35 20.40
N TYR A 70 5.77 3.15 20.91
CA TYR A 70 4.87 2.02 20.69
C TYR A 70 3.44 2.35 21.14
N ASP A 71 3.27 2.87 22.35
CA ASP A 71 1.96 3.28 22.86
C ASP A 71 1.33 4.38 21.99
N THR A 72 2.11 5.34 21.52
CA THR A 72 1.63 6.39 20.61
C THR A 72 1.07 5.80 19.33
N VAL A 73 1.79 4.88 18.70
CA VAL A 73 1.35 4.21 17.46
C VAL A 73 0.13 3.32 17.75
N ARG A 74 0.15 2.55 18.83
CA ARG A 74 -0.94 1.65 19.24
C ARG A 74 -2.24 2.41 19.51
N LEU A 75 -2.18 3.53 20.22
CA LEU A 75 -3.36 4.33 20.56
C LEU A 75 -3.93 5.06 19.35
N ALA A 76 -3.10 5.46 18.39
CA ALA A 76 -3.57 6.09 17.17
C ALA A 76 -4.53 5.20 16.38
N GLY A 77 -4.29 3.90 16.30
CA GLY A 77 -5.18 2.96 15.61
C GLY A 77 -6.48 2.65 16.36
N ALA A 78 -6.64 3.10 17.60
CA ALA A 78 -7.86 2.89 18.39
C ALA A 78 -8.97 3.93 18.07
N GLU A 79 -8.64 5.01 17.38
CA GLU A 79 -9.64 5.97 16.89
C GLU A 79 -10.47 5.30 15.77
N SER A 80 -11.76 5.64 15.62
CA SER A 80 -12.70 4.89 14.76
C SER A 80 -13.12 5.65 13.50
N ASP A 81 -12.18 6.32 12.84
CA ASP A 81 -12.45 7.15 11.66
C ASP A 81 -11.58 6.77 10.47
N PHE A 82 -12.02 7.05 9.23
CA PHE A 82 -11.20 6.89 8.02
C PHE A 82 -9.92 7.72 8.08
N SER A 83 -9.99 8.90 8.66
CA SER A 83 -8.82 9.74 8.91
C SER A 83 -7.73 9.02 9.72
N THR A 84 -8.12 8.05 10.58
CA THR A 84 -7.19 7.22 11.34
C THR A 84 -6.35 6.33 10.45
N LEU A 85 -6.94 5.65 9.47
CA LEU A 85 -6.21 4.82 8.51
C LEU A 85 -5.20 5.66 7.73
N HIS A 86 -5.62 6.83 7.22
CA HIS A 86 -4.74 7.74 6.49
C HIS A 86 -3.59 8.27 7.38
N LYS A 87 -3.91 8.71 8.61
CA LYS A 87 -2.92 9.17 9.60
C LYS A 87 -1.89 8.07 9.92
N VAL A 88 -2.34 6.86 10.20
CA VAL A 88 -1.46 5.73 10.52
C VAL A 88 -0.62 5.34 9.30
N TYR A 89 -1.22 5.26 8.11
CA TYR A 89 -0.49 5.02 6.87
C TYR A 89 0.61 6.06 6.66
N LYS A 90 0.30 7.35 6.86
CA LYS A 90 1.28 8.42 6.75
C LYS A 90 2.44 8.24 7.72
N TRP A 91 2.17 7.85 8.95
CA TRP A 91 3.22 7.54 9.93
C TRP A 91 4.10 6.36 9.50
N MET A 92 3.51 5.35 8.86
CA MET A 92 4.26 4.22 8.32
C MET A 92 5.17 4.64 7.16
N VAL A 93 4.75 5.60 6.33
CA VAL A 93 5.51 6.06 5.15
C VAL A 93 6.53 7.14 5.50
N ASP A 94 6.14 8.13 6.31
CA ASP A 94 6.93 9.33 6.58
C ASP A 94 7.66 9.28 7.94
N GLY A 95 7.28 8.34 8.82
CA GLY A 95 7.76 8.28 10.19
C GLY A 95 6.87 9.04 11.17
N VAL A 96 7.18 8.91 12.45
CA VAL A 96 6.49 9.58 13.56
C VAL A 96 7.38 10.64 14.14
N GLN A 97 6.85 11.85 14.28
CA GLN A 97 7.53 12.89 15.03
C GLN A 97 7.50 12.56 16.53
N PHE A 98 8.66 12.37 17.11
CA PHE A 98 8.83 12.02 18.51
C PHE A 98 9.81 12.98 19.19
N THR A 99 9.53 13.36 20.42
CA THR A 99 10.41 14.23 21.21
C THR A 99 10.98 13.45 22.39
N PRO A 100 12.24 12.96 22.27
CA PRO A 100 12.94 12.29 23.36
C PRO A 100 13.14 13.20 24.59
N GLN A 101 13.52 12.61 25.70
CA GLN A 101 13.79 13.36 26.94
C GLN A 101 14.90 14.42 26.81
N ASN A 102 15.80 14.27 25.83
CA ASN A 102 16.82 15.27 25.50
C ASN A 102 16.25 16.57 24.86
N GLY A 103 14.96 16.62 24.59
CA GLY A 103 14.21 17.80 24.17
C GLY A 103 14.25 18.15 22.68
N LEU A 104 15.00 17.43 21.85
CA LEU A 104 15.03 17.62 20.40
C LEU A 104 14.04 16.69 19.71
N SER A 105 13.14 17.26 18.93
CA SER A 105 12.17 16.50 18.14
C SER A 105 12.86 15.84 16.94
N ILE A 106 12.61 14.54 16.75
CA ILE A 106 13.16 13.73 15.66
C ILE A 106 12.03 13.03 14.90
N MET A 107 12.30 12.68 13.65
CA MET A 107 11.44 11.76 12.89
C MET A 107 11.94 10.33 13.08
N VAL A 108 11.10 9.48 13.65
CA VAL A 108 11.40 8.06 13.86
C VAL A 108 10.75 7.26 12.76
N PRO A 109 11.51 6.58 11.89
CA PRO A 109 10.94 5.74 10.84
C PRO A 109 10.30 4.49 11.45
N LEU A 110 9.10 4.15 10.98
CA LEU A 110 8.43 2.89 11.34
C LEU A 110 8.73 1.76 10.34
N ILE A 111 9.16 2.11 9.14
CA ILE A 111 9.56 1.18 8.07
C ILE A 111 10.84 1.73 7.42
N ASP A 112 11.82 0.87 7.18
CA ASP A 112 13.01 1.21 6.41
C ASP A 112 12.80 0.84 4.94
N PHE A 113 12.52 1.86 4.13
CA PHE A 113 12.30 1.69 2.69
C PHE A 113 13.59 1.68 1.87
N GLU A 114 14.68 2.17 2.43
CA GLU A 114 15.97 2.27 1.71
C GLU A 114 16.80 1.00 1.88
N THR A 115 16.66 0.34 3.02
CA THR A 115 17.33 -0.94 3.30
C THR A 115 16.29 -1.96 3.75
N PRO A 116 15.58 -2.61 2.81
CA PRO A 116 14.48 -3.54 3.11
C PRO A 116 14.83 -4.64 4.11
N GLU A 117 16.09 -5.08 4.13
CA GLU A 117 16.61 -6.14 5.01
C GLU A 117 16.67 -5.73 6.49
N ASN A 118 16.52 -4.45 6.78
CA ASN A 118 16.40 -3.97 8.16
C ASN A 118 15.04 -4.28 8.76
N ASN A 119 14.01 -4.46 7.93
CA ASN A 119 12.65 -4.72 8.39
C ASN A 119 12.44 -6.19 8.78
N ILE A 120 11.46 -6.39 9.65
CA ILE A 120 11.01 -7.71 10.09
C ILE A 120 9.70 -8.02 9.35
N PHE A 121 9.73 -8.98 8.43
CA PHE A 121 8.58 -9.42 7.65
C PHE A 121 7.97 -10.68 8.24
N ARG A 122 6.70 -10.62 8.67
CA ARG A 122 5.97 -11.78 9.19
C ARG A 122 4.72 -12.06 8.37
N VAL A 123 4.49 -13.31 8.04
CA VAL A 123 3.18 -13.80 7.62
C VAL A 123 2.55 -14.52 8.81
N VAL A 124 1.38 -14.04 9.22
CA VAL A 124 0.66 -14.54 10.41
C VAL A 124 -0.70 -15.04 9.98
N ASN A 125 -1.02 -16.28 10.32
CA ASN A 125 -2.35 -16.82 10.06
C ASN A 125 -3.20 -16.86 11.33
N GLN A 126 -4.52 -16.92 11.15
CA GLN A 126 -5.48 -17.15 12.22
C GLN A 126 -5.30 -16.18 13.41
N PHE A 127 -5.01 -14.92 13.09
CA PHE A 127 -4.77 -13.86 14.07
C PHE A 127 -6.10 -13.42 14.72
N THR A 128 -6.35 -13.86 15.94
CA THR A 128 -7.61 -13.58 16.65
C THR A 128 -7.64 -12.13 17.15
N VAL A 129 -8.72 -11.41 16.84
CA VAL A 129 -9.00 -10.04 17.33
C VAL A 129 -10.33 -10.02 18.06
N GLU A 130 -10.33 -9.46 19.26
CA GLU A 130 -11.52 -9.31 20.10
C GLU A 130 -12.27 -8.00 19.79
N TYR A 131 -13.58 -8.05 19.84
CA TYR A 131 -14.44 -6.89 19.78
C TYR A 131 -15.67 -7.06 20.70
N ILE A 132 -16.39 -5.97 20.96
CA ILE A 132 -17.59 -6.00 21.79
C ILE A 132 -18.83 -5.86 20.91
N ASN A 133 -19.71 -6.84 20.97
CA ASN A 133 -20.99 -6.84 20.30
C ASN A 133 -22.12 -6.95 21.35
N ASN A 134 -22.98 -5.92 21.45
CA ASN A 134 -24.06 -5.87 22.40
C ASN A 134 -23.63 -6.19 23.85
N GLY A 135 -22.46 -5.73 24.28
CA GLY A 135 -21.89 -5.96 25.61
C GLY A 135 -21.26 -7.35 25.80
N GLN A 136 -21.25 -8.20 24.79
CA GLN A 136 -20.56 -9.49 24.81
C GLN A 136 -19.25 -9.43 24.06
N ARG A 137 -18.23 -10.16 24.54
CA ARG A 137 -16.95 -10.31 23.85
C ARG A 137 -17.09 -11.35 22.76
N GLU A 138 -16.80 -10.94 21.57
CA GLU A 138 -16.73 -11.80 20.38
C GLU A 138 -15.36 -11.66 19.71
N THR A 139 -15.05 -12.52 18.76
CA THR A 139 -13.77 -12.50 18.05
C THR A 139 -13.95 -12.58 16.54
N ARG A 140 -13.03 -11.96 15.82
CA ARG A 140 -12.79 -12.19 14.39
C ARG A 140 -11.39 -12.74 14.19
N ARG A 141 -11.20 -13.48 13.13
CA ARG A 141 -9.95 -14.17 12.88
C ARG A 141 -9.67 -14.16 11.37
N PRO A 142 -8.98 -13.11 10.88
CA PRO A 142 -8.49 -13.07 9.50
C PRO A 142 -7.64 -14.29 9.17
N ASP A 143 -7.75 -14.81 7.93
CA ASP A 143 -7.04 -15.99 7.51
C ASP A 143 -5.53 -15.76 7.52
N VAL A 144 -5.06 -14.69 6.85
CA VAL A 144 -3.66 -14.33 6.79
C VAL A 144 -3.47 -12.81 6.91
N LEU A 145 -2.49 -12.39 7.69
CA LEU A 145 -2.02 -11.01 7.80
C LEU A 145 -0.54 -10.92 7.46
N LEU A 146 -0.16 -9.85 6.77
CA LEU A 146 1.24 -9.51 6.52
C LEU A 146 1.67 -8.38 7.43
N PHE A 147 2.65 -8.66 8.28
CA PHE A 147 3.21 -7.70 9.23
C PHE A 147 4.59 -7.24 8.77
N VAL A 148 4.82 -5.94 8.91
CA VAL A 148 6.16 -5.35 8.79
C VAL A 148 6.45 -4.62 10.09
N ASN A 149 7.56 -4.98 10.74
CA ASN A 149 7.98 -4.39 12.02
C ASN A 149 6.88 -4.41 13.08
N GLY A 150 6.12 -5.51 13.15
CA GLY A 150 5.03 -5.69 14.10
C GLY A 150 3.73 -4.95 13.77
N MET A 151 3.63 -4.24 12.65
CA MET A 151 2.42 -3.58 12.16
C MET A 151 1.78 -4.41 11.04
N PRO A 152 0.45 -4.70 11.09
CA PRO A 152 -0.24 -5.41 10.02
C PRO A 152 -0.50 -4.46 8.84
N LEU A 153 0.09 -4.74 7.67
CA LEU A 153 0.00 -3.87 6.50
C LEU A 153 -0.95 -4.38 5.42
N CYS A 154 -1.27 -5.67 5.46
CA CYS A 154 -2.16 -6.28 4.48
C CYS A 154 -2.99 -7.39 5.13
N VAL A 155 -4.28 -7.38 4.86
CA VAL A 155 -5.20 -8.46 5.22
C VAL A 155 -5.53 -9.31 4.00
N ILE A 156 -5.49 -10.63 4.16
CA ILE A 156 -5.72 -11.59 3.09
C ILE A 156 -6.83 -12.55 3.55
N GLU A 157 -7.92 -12.60 2.78
CA GLU A 157 -9.01 -13.54 2.99
C GLU A 157 -9.05 -14.58 1.88
N LEU A 158 -9.14 -15.83 2.30
CA LEU A 158 -9.10 -16.98 1.42
C LEU A 158 -10.45 -17.69 1.45
N LYS A 159 -10.89 -18.20 0.32
CA LYS A 159 -12.09 -19.05 0.23
C LYS A 159 -11.72 -20.39 -0.39
N ASN A 160 -12.44 -21.42 0.02
CA ASN A 160 -12.20 -22.76 -0.46
C ASN A 160 -12.59 -22.87 -1.95
N PRO A 161 -11.66 -23.17 -2.86
CA PRO A 161 -11.96 -23.31 -4.29
C PRO A 161 -12.91 -24.46 -4.61
N ALA A 162 -13.11 -25.40 -3.69
CA ALA A 162 -14.01 -26.53 -3.86
C ALA A 162 -15.44 -26.28 -3.30
N ASP A 163 -15.68 -25.16 -2.62
CA ASP A 163 -16.99 -24.79 -2.10
C ASP A 163 -17.72 -23.86 -3.09
N ALA A 164 -18.71 -24.39 -3.76
CA ALA A 164 -19.53 -23.62 -4.70
C ALA A 164 -20.33 -22.48 -4.06
N ASN A 165 -20.49 -22.49 -2.73
CA ASN A 165 -21.20 -21.46 -1.97
C ASN A 165 -20.28 -20.39 -1.40
N ALA A 166 -18.95 -20.60 -1.38
CA ALA A 166 -17.98 -19.64 -0.91
C ALA A 166 -17.24 -19.00 -2.09
N THR A 167 -17.46 -17.73 -2.32
CA THR A 167 -16.93 -17.02 -3.47
C THR A 167 -15.89 -15.99 -3.07
N ILE A 168 -15.09 -15.53 -4.02
CA ILE A 168 -14.18 -14.41 -3.81
C ILE A 168 -14.92 -13.12 -3.38
N TYR A 169 -16.22 -13.00 -3.71
CA TYR A 169 -17.07 -11.90 -3.26
C TYR A 169 -17.30 -11.96 -1.74
N ASP A 170 -17.48 -13.14 -1.17
CA ASP A 170 -17.64 -13.32 0.27
C ASP A 170 -16.38 -12.92 1.03
N ALA A 171 -15.18 -13.16 0.45
CA ALA A 171 -13.93 -12.69 1.01
C ALA A 171 -13.85 -11.15 1.02
N TRP A 172 -14.28 -10.50 -0.06
CA TRP A 172 -14.38 -9.05 -0.14
C TRP A 172 -15.35 -8.49 0.90
N GLU A 173 -16.58 -9.03 1.00
CA GLU A 173 -17.58 -8.62 1.97
C GLU A 173 -17.07 -8.79 3.42
N GLN A 174 -16.31 -9.85 3.68
CA GLN A 174 -15.74 -10.10 4.98
C GLN A 174 -14.75 -9.02 5.40
N ILE A 175 -13.85 -8.60 4.52
CA ILE A 175 -12.89 -7.53 4.80
C ILE A 175 -13.59 -6.16 4.86
N THR A 176 -14.30 -5.79 3.78
CA THR A 176 -14.73 -4.40 3.57
C THR A 176 -16.01 -4.02 4.31
N ILE A 177 -16.76 -5.00 4.82
CA ILE A 177 -18.00 -4.78 5.57
C ILE A 177 -17.89 -5.32 6.99
N ARG A 178 -17.61 -6.64 7.14
CA ARG A 178 -17.67 -7.28 8.45
C ARG A 178 -16.54 -6.85 9.36
N TYR A 179 -15.30 -6.81 8.86
CA TYR A 179 -14.14 -6.41 9.67
C TYR A 179 -14.15 -4.92 9.99
N TRP A 180 -14.60 -4.06 9.08
CA TRP A 180 -14.80 -2.65 9.38
C TRP A 180 -15.84 -2.42 10.49
N ARG A 181 -16.89 -3.21 10.53
CA ARG A 181 -17.90 -3.13 11.59
C ARG A 181 -17.38 -3.65 12.93
N ASP A 182 -16.65 -4.79 12.91
CA ASP A 182 -16.37 -5.57 14.10
C ASP A 182 -14.95 -5.31 14.67
N ILE A 183 -13.96 -5.17 13.82
CA ILE A 183 -12.54 -5.03 14.20
C ILE A 183 -11.83 -3.89 13.45
N PRO A 184 -12.40 -2.67 13.39
CA PRO A 184 -11.79 -1.55 12.65
C PRO A 184 -10.38 -1.21 13.13
N GLN A 185 -10.07 -1.42 14.42
CA GLN A 185 -8.74 -1.20 14.99
C GLN A 185 -7.63 -2.00 14.31
N LEU A 186 -7.92 -3.15 13.69
CA LEU A 186 -6.97 -3.88 12.87
C LEU A 186 -6.81 -3.20 11.51
N LEU A 187 -7.92 -2.82 10.88
CA LEU A 187 -7.92 -2.29 9.52
C LEU A 187 -7.31 -0.88 9.43
N HIS A 188 -7.24 -0.15 10.53
CA HIS A 188 -6.54 1.14 10.58
C HIS A 188 -5.02 1.02 10.31
N TYR A 189 -4.46 -0.16 10.40
CA TYR A 189 -3.06 -0.43 10.05
C TYR A 189 -2.92 -1.17 8.71
N CYS A 190 -4.03 -1.72 8.16
CA CYS A 190 -4.02 -2.54 6.95
C CYS A 190 -4.57 -1.77 5.74
N PRO A 191 -3.82 -0.89 5.09
CA PRO A 191 -4.32 -0.23 3.88
C PRO A 191 -4.52 -1.20 2.72
N LEU A 192 -3.83 -2.33 2.70
CA LEU A 192 -3.93 -3.31 1.62
C LEU A 192 -4.82 -4.50 1.99
N ALA A 193 -5.56 -4.97 0.99
CA ALA A 193 -6.40 -6.15 1.08
C ALA A 193 -6.17 -7.08 -0.12
N CYS A 194 -6.12 -8.38 0.14
CA CYS A 194 -6.10 -9.40 -0.89
C CYS A 194 -7.25 -10.38 -0.67
N ILE A 195 -7.92 -10.75 -1.74
CA ILE A 195 -8.98 -11.75 -1.74
C ILE A 195 -8.64 -12.87 -2.71
N SER A 196 -8.87 -14.11 -2.32
CA SER A 196 -8.60 -15.24 -3.20
C SER A 196 -9.52 -16.43 -2.93
N ASP A 197 -9.88 -17.14 -4.02
CA ASP A 197 -10.57 -18.43 -3.99
C ASP A 197 -9.71 -19.56 -4.58
N GLY A 198 -8.40 -19.34 -4.72
CA GLY A 198 -7.45 -20.27 -5.32
C GLY A 198 -7.45 -20.28 -6.85
N VAL A 199 -8.53 -19.84 -7.49
CA VAL A 199 -8.63 -19.69 -8.95
C VAL A 199 -8.36 -18.24 -9.34
N LYS A 200 -8.90 -17.31 -8.56
CA LYS A 200 -8.74 -15.86 -8.72
C LYS A 200 -8.06 -15.31 -7.49
N THR A 201 -7.07 -14.45 -7.70
CA THR A 201 -6.40 -13.71 -6.63
C THR A 201 -6.36 -12.23 -7.01
N ARG A 202 -6.90 -11.37 -6.16
CA ARG A 202 -7.07 -9.95 -6.46
C ARG A 202 -6.58 -9.07 -5.31
N LEU A 203 -5.94 -7.98 -5.68
CA LEU A 203 -5.45 -6.92 -4.79
C LEU A 203 -6.42 -5.74 -4.82
N GLY A 204 -6.63 -5.14 -3.69
CA GLY A 204 -7.32 -3.90 -3.48
C GLY A 204 -6.85 -3.24 -2.19
N THR A 205 -7.58 -2.25 -1.71
CA THR A 205 -7.44 -1.70 -0.37
C THR A 205 -8.62 -2.18 0.48
N VAL A 206 -8.54 -1.97 1.78
CA VAL A 206 -9.64 -2.33 2.69
C VAL A 206 -10.94 -1.52 2.45
N ARG A 207 -10.89 -0.53 1.55
CA ARG A 207 -12.01 0.32 1.14
C ARG A 207 -12.37 0.20 -0.35
N THR A 208 -11.64 -0.62 -1.10
CA THR A 208 -11.85 -0.77 -2.55
C THR A 208 -13.19 -1.47 -2.82
N PRO A 209 -14.10 -0.92 -3.67
CA PRO A 209 -15.26 -1.63 -4.17
C PRO A 209 -14.87 -2.91 -4.91
N TYR A 210 -15.73 -3.95 -4.85
CA TYR A 210 -15.42 -5.27 -5.40
C TYR A 210 -14.96 -5.25 -6.87
N GLU A 211 -15.61 -4.45 -7.71
CA GLU A 211 -15.31 -4.30 -9.14
C GLU A 211 -13.93 -3.69 -9.41
N HIS A 212 -13.30 -3.10 -8.40
CA HIS A 212 -11.98 -2.47 -8.51
C HIS A 212 -10.86 -3.31 -7.91
N PHE A 213 -11.16 -4.45 -7.28
CA PHE A 213 -10.14 -5.44 -6.94
C PHE A 213 -9.57 -6.06 -8.23
N TYR A 214 -8.24 -6.05 -8.36
CA TYR A 214 -7.57 -6.34 -9.62
C TYR A 214 -6.54 -7.46 -9.51
N ALA A 215 -6.54 -8.38 -10.48
CA ALA A 215 -5.55 -9.44 -10.56
C ALA A 215 -4.18 -8.88 -10.97
N TRP A 216 -3.12 -9.34 -10.32
CA TRP A 216 -1.75 -9.01 -10.72
C TRP A 216 -1.25 -10.09 -11.66
N ARG A 217 -1.01 -9.76 -12.94
CA ARG A 217 -0.81 -10.75 -14.00
C ARG A 217 0.61 -10.86 -14.53
N ARG A 218 1.58 -10.14 -13.95
CA ARG A 218 2.99 -10.19 -14.34
C ARG A 218 3.87 -10.00 -13.12
N VAL A 219 4.96 -10.72 -13.06
CA VAL A 219 6.01 -10.49 -12.05
C VAL A 219 6.94 -9.37 -12.50
N ASN A 220 7.35 -9.37 -13.79
CA ASN A 220 8.18 -8.33 -14.38
C ASN A 220 7.50 -7.74 -15.62
N ASP A 221 8.02 -6.59 -16.06
CA ASP A 221 7.61 -5.99 -17.32
C ASP A 221 7.96 -6.89 -18.48
N GLY A 222 7.39 -7.19 -19.43
CA GLY A 222 7.74 -8.10 -20.52
C GLY A 222 7.39 -9.58 -20.25
N ASP A 223 7.05 -9.98 -19.04
CA ASP A 223 6.56 -11.33 -18.78
C ASP A 223 5.24 -11.55 -19.52
N LYS A 224 4.99 -12.80 -19.92
CA LYS A 224 3.69 -13.20 -20.44
C LYS A 224 2.63 -13.04 -19.34
N LEU A 225 1.42 -12.68 -19.75
CA LEU A 225 0.30 -12.61 -18.81
C LEU A 225 0.00 -14.01 -18.26
N SER A 226 -0.14 -14.09 -16.94
CA SER A 226 -0.69 -15.27 -16.29
C SER A 226 -2.12 -15.49 -16.78
N THR A 227 -2.42 -16.69 -17.27
CA THR A 227 -3.73 -17.06 -17.82
C THR A 227 -4.30 -18.31 -17.18
N MET A 228 -3.48 -19.05 -16.41
CA MET A 228 -3.89 -20.28 -15.76
C MET A 228 -4.39 -20.03 -14.34
N PRO A 229 -5.44 -20.73 -13.90
CA PRO A 229 -5.81 -20.78 -12.49
C PRO A 229 -4.60 -21.18 -11.63
N PHE A 230 -4.53 -20.72 -10.38
CA PHE A 230 -3.41 -20.90 -9.44
C PHE A 230 -2.11 -20.16 -9.80
N GLU A 231 -1.82 -19.88 -11.08
CA GLU A 231 -0.73 -18.97 -11.45
C GLU A 231 -1.00 -17.53 -11.00
N GLU A 232 -2.28 -17.14 -10.87
CA GLU A 232 -2.64 -15.83 -10.36
C GLU A 232 -2.12 -15.60 -8.93
N THR A 233 -2.21 -16.62 -8.08
CA THR A 233 -1.69 -16.56 -6.70
C THR A 233 -0.17 -16.44 -6.67
N GLU A 234 0.54 -17.29 -7.40
CA GLU A 234 2.01 -17.24 -7.48
C GLU A 234 2.48 -15.89 -8.08
N THR A 235 1.81 -15.45 -9.14
CA THR A 235 2.12 -14.15 -9.78
C THR A 235 1.85 -12.98 -8.85
N MET A 236 0.76 -13.03 -8.07
CA MET A 236 0.47 -12.02 -7.04
C MET A 236 1.56 -12.01 -5.97
N VAL A 237 1.92 -13.17 -5.44
CA VAL A 237 2.94 -13.26 -4.38
C VAL A 237 4.28 -12.73 -4.86
N ARG A 238 4.76 -13.16 -6.02
CA ARG A 238 6.03 -12.70 -6.57
C ARG A 238 5.99 -11.26 -7.08
N GLY A 239 4.86 -10.84 -7.61
CA GLY A 239 4.68 -9.54 -8.27
C GLY A 239 4.32 -8.41 -7.32
N VAL A 240 3.80 -8.71 -6.12
CA VAL A 240 3.36 -7.73 -5.13
C VAL A 240 4.05 -7.95 -3.79
N TYR A 241 4.10 -9.20 -3.30
CA TYR A 241 4.49 -9.49 -1.92
C TYR A 241 5.98 -9.85 -1.75
N ALA A 242 6.81 -9.87 -2.79
CA ALA A 242 8.25 -9.87 -2.59
C ALA A 242 8.64 -8.61 -1.79
N PRO A 243 9.40 -8.71 -0.67
CA PRO A 243 9.58 -7.63 0.31
C PRO A 243 9.91 -6.25 -0.29
N GLU A 244 10.90 -6.16 -1.16
CA GLU A 244 11.27 -4.90 -1.82
C GLU A 244 10.11 -4.31 -2.65
N ARG A 245 9.42 -5.17 -3.42
CA ARG A 245 8.29 -4.78 -4.26
C ARG A 245 7.10 -4.36 -3.41
N PHE A 246 6.84 -5.09 -2.32
CA PHE A 246 5.77 -4.79 -1.38
C PHE A 246 5.99 -3.41 -0.74
N LEU A 247 7.19 -3.13 -0.28
CA LEU A 247 7.54 -1.83 0.29
C LEU A 247 7.45 -0.70 -0.75
N GLU A 248 7.90 -0.93 -2.00
CA GLU A 248 7.75 0.06 -3.07
C GLU A 248 6.28 0.37 -3.35
N ILE A 249 5.42 -0.66 -3.48
CA ILE A 249 3.98 -0.48 -3.71
C ILE A 249 3.35 0.21 -2.51
N PHE A 250 3.67 -0.21 -1.31
CA PHE A 250 3.15 0.37 -0.08
C PHE A 250 3.47 1.86 0.04
N ARG A 251 4.72 2.25 -0.18
CA ARG A 251 5.17 3.63 -0.04
C ARG A 251 4.67 4.58 -1.13
N ASP A 252 4.70 4.13 -2.39
CA ASP A 252 4.61 5.03 -3.53
C ASP A 252 3.38 4.81 -4.42
N TYR A 253 2.62 3.74 -4.20
CA TYR A 253 1.52 3.37 -5.10
C TYR A 253 0.18 3.15 -4.39
N ILE A 254 0.06 3.61 -3.14
CA ILE A 254 -1.22 3.74 -2.44
C ILE A 254 -1.56 5.22 -2.37
N TYR A 255 -2.73 5.58 -2.88
CA TYR A 255 -3.21 6.94 -2.96
C TYR A 255 -4.46 7.11 -2.09
N PHE A 256 -4.42 8.05 -1.16
CA PHE A 256 -5.57 8.51 -0.40
C PHE A 256 -6.11 9.78 -1.03
N GLN A 257 -7.40 9.80 -1.31
CA GLN A 257 -8.09 10.97 -1.81
C GLN A 257 -8.73 11.69 -0.62
N ASP A 258 -8.26 12.89 -0.33
CA ASP A 258 -8.82 13.72 0.74
C ASP A 258 -10.24 14.18 0.40
N GLU A 259 -11.10 14.29 1.43
CA GLU A 259 -12.41 14.92 1.30
C GLU A 259 -12.27 16.41 0.95
N ILE A 260 -12.55 16.75 -0.29
CA ILE A 260 -12.82 18.12 -0.67
C ILE A 260 -14.15 18.12 -1.45
N PHE A 261 -15.22 18.59 -0.80
CA PHE A 261 -16.55 18.78 -1.38
C PHE A 261 -17.22 17.53 -1.98
N ASP A 262 -18.12 16.90 -1.24
CA ASP A 262 -19.11 15.89 -1.67
C ASP A 262 -18.60 14.64 -2.44
N CYS A 263 -17.34 14.29 -2.35
CA CYS A 263 -16.83 13.05 -2.94
C CYS A 263 -16.41 12.08 -1.85
N ASP A 264 -16.86 10.83 -1.97
CA ASP A 264 -16.49 9.73 -1.10
C ASP A 264 -14.97 9.65 -0.94
N GLU A 265 -14.51 9.52 0.30
CA GLU A 265 -13.15 9.17 0.65
C GLU A 265 -12.73 7.92 -0.11
N ARG A 266 -11.63 7.99 -0.84
CA ARG A 266 -11.14 6.87 -1.64
C ARG A 266 -9.71 6.56 -1.30
N GLU A 267 -9.48 5.29 -1.09
CA GLU A 267 -8.16 4.70 -1.00
C GLU A 267 -7.94 3.82 -2.23
N ILE A 268 -6.84 4.02 -2.92
CA ILE A 268 -6.58 3.39 -4.22
C ILE A 268 -5.17 2.82 -4.21
N VAL A 269 -5.03 1.53 -4.53
CA VAL A 269 -3.75 0.91 -4.85
C VAL A 269 -3.59 0.76 -6.36
N CYS A 270 -2.37 0.89 -6.86
CA CYS A 270 -2.09 0.76 -8.28
C CYS A 270 -2.46 -0.64 -8.81
N ARG A 271 -2.80 -0.72 -10.08
CA ARG A 271 -2.87 -1.95 -10.86
C ARG A 271 -1.52 -2.23 -11.50
N TYR A 272 -1.20 -3.51 -11.81
CA TYR A 272 0.09 -3.86 -12.43
C TYR A 272 0.44 -3.03 -13.69
N PRO A 273 -0.52 -2.67 -14.60
CA PRO A 273 -0.16 -1.84 -15.75
C PRO A 273 0.27 -0.42 -15.36
N GLN A 274 -0.35 0.14 -14.31
CA GLN A 274 0.01 1.46 -13.79
C GLN A 274 1.38 1.44 -13.11
N PHE A 275 1.66 0.40 -12.33
CA PHE A 275 2.94 0.19 -11.67
C PHE A 275 4.09 0.14 -12.68
N PHE A 276 3.99 -0.76 -13.69
CA PHE A 276 5.04 -0.88 -14.71
C PHE A 276 5.16 0.36 -15.58
N ALA A 277 4.02 0.96 -15.97
CA ALA A 277 4.03 2.20 -16.76
C ALA A 277 4.75 3.33 -16.03
N ALA A 278 4.44 3.58 -14.76
CA ALA A 278 5.08 4.65 -13.99
C ALA A 278 6.60 4.42 -13.84
N ARG A 279 7.04 3.18 -13.61
CA ARG A 279 8.46 2.82 -13.52
C ARG A 279 9.20 3.04 -14.85
N LEU A 280 8.64 2.56 -15.95
CA LEU A 280 9.24 2.71 -17.28
C LEU A 280 9.31 4.17 -17.72
N LEU A 281 8.24 4.94 -17.45
CA LEU A 281 8.21 6.37 -17.75
C LEU A 281 9.24 7.12 -16.90
N LYS A 282 9.36 6.84 -15.60
CA LYS A 282 10.40 7.38 -14.73
C LYS A 282 11.79 7.10 -15.31
N GLN A 283 12.08 5.84 -15.62
CA GLN A 283 13.39 5.45 -16.20
C GLN A 283 13.68 6.20 -17.49
N SER A 284 12.69 6.32 -18.38
CA SER A 284 12.83 7.06 -19.64
C SER A 284 13.11 8.55 -19.43
N ILE A 285 12.40 9.18 -18.49
CA ILE A 285 12.59 10.59 -18.13
C ILE A 285 13.97 10.81 -17.52
N VAL A 286 14.34 10.01 -16.51
CA VAL A 286 15.66 10.08 -15.86
C VAL A 286 16.78 9.97 -16.91
N LYS A 287 16.70 8.94 -17.76
CA LYS A 287 17.67 8.74 -18.84
C LYS A 287 17.76 9.95 -19.78
N SER A 288 16.60 10.47 -20.21
CA SER A 288 16.55 11.62 -21.11
C SER A 288 17.18 12.89 -20.51
N VAL A 289 16.91 13.13 -19.21
CA VAL A 289 17.46 14.29 -18.50
C VAL A 289 18.96 14.15 -18.29
N VAL A 290 19.42 12.99 -17.83
CA VAL A 290 20.86 12.73 -17.59
C VAL A 290 21.67 12.79 -18.89
N GLU A 291 21.15 12.20 -19.97
CA GLU A 291 21.80 12.20 -21.30
C GLU A 291 21.54 13.50 -22.10
N GLN A 292 20.74 14.42 -21.59
CA GLN A 292 20.35 15.69 -22.23
C GLN A 292 19.78 15.50 -23.65
N THR A 293 19.03 14.40 -23.87
CA THR A 293 18.50 14.08 -25.20
C THR A 293 17.24 14.89 -25.53
N GLY A 294 16.53 15.42 -24.54
CA GLY A 294 15.25 16.10 -24.70
C GLY A 294 14.13 15.18 -25.22
N LYS A 295 14.35 13.87 -25.26
CA LYS A 295 13.36 12.90 -25.78
C LYS A 295 12.33 12.60 -24.69
N GLY A 296 11.06 12.69 -25.04
CA GLY A 296 9.96 12.24 -24.19
C GLY A 296 9.70 10.73 -24.36
N GLY A 297 8.54 10.33 -23.91
CA GLY A 297 7.98 8.99 -24.07
C GLY A 297 6.47 9.05 -24.27
N THR A 298 5.88 7.96 -24.74
CA THR A 298 4.44 7.82 -24.88
C THR A 298 3.96 6.61 -24.10
N TYR A 299 2.95 6.82 -23.27
CA TYR A 299 2.21 5.74 -22.62
C TYR A 299 0.88 5.56 -23.34
N PHE A 300 0.66 4.36 -23.87
CA PHE A 300 -0.62 3.98 -24.47
C PHE A 300 -1.37 3.06 -23.51
N GLY A 301 -2.56 3.46 -23.11
CA GLY A 301 -3.44 2.67 -22.25
C GLY A 301 -4.88 2.73 -22.76
N ALA A 302 -5.62 1.62 -22.63
CA ALA A 302 -7.04 1.56 -22.97
C ALA A 302 -7.86 2.62 -22.21
N THR A 303 -9.00 3.00 -22.76
CA THR A 303 -9.95 3.86 -22.05
C THR A 303 -10.43 3.19 -20.77
N GLY A 304 -10.48 3.94 -19.66
CA GLY A 304 -10.87 3.41 -18.35
C GLY A 304 -9.78 2.64 -17.59
N CYS A 305 -8.54 2.49 -18.13
CA CYS A 305 -7.46 1.79 -17.43
C CYS A 305 -6.81 2.60 -16.29
N GLY A 306 -7.29 3.82 -16.01
CA GLY A 306 -6.76 4.65 -14.92
C GLY A 306 -5.49 5.43 -15.28
N LYS A 307 -5.36 5.91 -16.53
CA LYS A 307 -4.22 6.73 -16.98
C LYS A 307 -3.93 7.92 -16.08
N THR A 308 -4.95 8.56 -15.54
CA THR A 308 -4.82 9.72 -14.66
C THR A 308 -4.10 9.35 -13.35
N TYR A 309 -4.40 8.17 -12.79
CA TYR A 309 -3.65 7.65 -11.64
C TYR A 309 -2.21 7.29 -11.99
N THR A 310 -1.97 6.77 -13.22
CA THR A 310 -0.58 6.54 -13.69
C THR A 310 0.22 7.85 -13.73
N MET A 311 -0.39 8.95 -14.15
CA MET A 311 0.25 10.27 -14.10
C MET A 311 0.53 10.73 -12.67
N ALA A 312 -0.39 10.51 -11.73
CA ALA A 312 -0.18 10.84 -10.33
C ALA A 312 0.97 10.01 -9.71
N PHE A 313 1.00 8.69 -9.95
CA PHE A 313 2.10 7.84 -9.49
C PHE A 313 3.44 8.25 -10.10
N LEU A 314 3.46 8.58 -11.39
CA LEU A 314 4.68 9.09 -12.03
C LEU A 314 5.12 10.43 -11.42
N ALA A 315 4.20 11.37 -11.21
CA ALA A 315 4.48 12.65 -10.60
C ALA A 315 5.08 12.48 -9.19
N ARG A 316 4.51 11.60 -8.36
CA ARG A 316 5.06 11.24 -7.05
C ARG A 316 6.48 10.68 -7.16
N GLN A 317 6.72 9.75 -8.09
CA GLN A 317 8.04 9.17 -8.32
C GLN A 317 9.08 10.23 -8.71
N LEU A 318 8.72 11.18 -9.54
CA LEU A 318 9.63 12.25 -9.97
C LEU A 318 9.89 13.26 -8.84
N SER A 319 8.86 13.63 -8.09
CA SER A 319 8.96 14.64 -7.01
C SER A 319 9.68 14.11 -5.77
N LEU A 320 9.50 12.83 -5.41
CA LEU A 320 9.98 12.28 -4.14
C LEU A 320 11.13 11.28 -4.27
N ARG A 321 11.33 10.69 -5.46
CA ARG A 321 12.26 9.56 -5.64
C ARG A 321 13.32 9.84 -6.70
N CYS A 322 13.62 11.10 -6.96
CA CYS A 322 14.65 11.52 -7.89
C CYS A 322 15.52 12.66 -7.33
N GLY A 323 15.41 12.97 -6.03
CA GLY A 323 16.15 14.05 -5.39
C GLY A 323 17.67 13.83 -5.34
N ASP A 324 18.11 12.57 -5.39
CA ASP A 324 19.50 12.15 -5.50
C ASP A 324 20.09 12.30 -6.93
N ILE A 325 19.24 12.60 -7.91
CA ILE A 325 19.64 12.84 -9.30
C ILE A 325 19.75 14.36 -9.51
N PRO A 326 20.97 14.95 -9.50
CA PRO A 326 21.16 16.41 -9.51
C PRO A 326 20.49 17.10 -10.69
N GLN A 327 20.37 16.41 -11.84
CA GLN A 327 19.77 16.94 -13.06
C GLN A 327 18.24 17.05 -12.98
N ILE A 328 17.61 16.34 -12.04
CA ILE A 328 16.16 16.38 -11.83
C ILE A 328 15.82 17.28 -10.64
N GLY A 329 16.50 17.06 -9.50
CA GLY A 329 16.27 17.83 -8.27
C GLY A 329 14.79 17.87 -7.86
N SER A 330 14.24 19.07 -7.79
CA SER A 330 12.79 19.30 -7.58
C SER A 330 12.14 19.69 -8.91
N PRO A 331 11.54 18.75 -9.64
CA PRO A 331 11.02 19.02 -10.97
C PRO A 331 9.75 19.87 -10.92
N THR A 332 9.59 20.76 -11.89
CA THR A 332 8.30 21.39 -12.19
C THR A 332 7.50 20.48 -13.10
N ILE A 333 6.29 20.10 -12.66
CA ILE A 333 5.39 19.23 -13.42
C ILE A 333 4.30 20.08 -14.05
N VAL A 334 4.20 20.03 -15.39
CA VAL A 334 3.17 20.74 -16.15
C VAL A 334 2.27 19.72 -16.84
N MET A 335 0.98 19.73 -16.51
CA MET A 335 -0.03 18.89 -17.15
C MET A 335 -0.74 19.69 -18.23
N ILE A 336 -0.70 19.19 -19.46
CA ILE A 336 -1.39 19.80 -20.61
C ILE A 336 -2.49 18.86 -21.08
N VAL A 337 -3.72 19.36 -21.19
CA VAL A 337 -4.89 18.61 -21.65
C VAL A 337 -5.62 19.40 -22.75
N ASP A 338 -6.25 18.69 -23.68
CA ASP A 338 -6.92 19.26 -24.84
C ASP A 338 -8.45 19.41 -24.68
N ARG A 339 -9.02 18.87 -23.56
CA ARG A 339 -10.46 18.86 -23.31
C ARG A 339 -10.79 19.37 -21.93
N GLU A 340 -11.84 20.17 -21.81
CA GLU A 340 -12.30 20.73 -20.53
C GLU A 340 -12.66 19.66 -19.51
N GLU A 341 -13.32 18.56 -19.92
CA GLU A 341 -13.65 17.44 -19.04
C GLU A 341 -12.41 16.77 -18.44
N LEU A 342 -11.33 16.61 -19.23
CA LEU A 342 -10.06 16.09 -18.78
C LEU A 342 -9.33 17.08 -17.87
N GLN A 343 -9.48 18.38 -18.13
CA GLN A 343 -8.96 19.44 -17.27
C GLN A 343 -9.62 19.38 -15.89
N GLU A 344 -10.95 19.30 -15.82
CA GLU A 344 -11.65 19.19 -14.53
C GLU A 344 -11.23 17.93 -13.75
N GLN A 345 -11.13 16.79 -14.44
CA GLN A 345 -10.68 15.54 -13.82
C GLN A 345 -9.23 15.64 -13.33
N GLY A 346 -8.34 16.24 -14.12
CA GLY A 346 -6.95 16.48 -13.77
C GLY A 346 -6.83 17.42 -12.57
N ILE A 347 -7.50 18.55 -12.60
CA ILE A 347 -7.53 19.52 -11.50
C ILE A 347 -8.03 18.85 -10.21
N LYS A 348 -9.16 18.14 -10.29
CA LYS A 348 -9.71 17.43 -9.13
C LYS A 348 -8.69 16.43 -8.55
N LEU A 349 -8.06 15.64 -9.40
CA LEU A 349 -7.06 14.68 -8.94
C LEU A 349 -5.85 15.39 -8.32
N PHE A 350 -5.19 16.29 -9.02
CA PHE A 350 -3.95 16.91 -8.55
C PHE A 350 -4.17 17.87 -7.37
N ALA A 351 -5.30 18.59 -7.33
CA ALA A 351 -5.65 19.41 -6.18
C ALA A 351 -5.91 18.57 -4.91
N LYS A 352 -6.53 17.39 -5.08
CA LYS A 352 -6.79 16.43 -3.99
C LYS A 352 -5.57 15.56 -3.66
N SER A 353 -4.51 15.63 -4.43
CA SER A 353 -3.30 14.82 -4.29
C SER A 353 -2.10 15.62 -3.77
N LYS A 354 -2.29 16.87 -3.36
CA LYS A 354 -1.17 17.75 -2.96
C LYS A 354 -0.25 17.07 -1.94
N GLU A 355 -0.84 16.50 -0.91
CA GLU A 355 -0.10 15.79 0.13
C GLU A 355 0.58 14.53 -0.41
N PHE A 356 -0.15 13.68 -1.15
CA PHE A 356 0.40 12.49 -1.77
C PHE A 356 1.56 12.78 -2.72
N LEU A 357 1.46 13.85 -3.50
CA LEU A 357 2.48 14.23 -4.48
C LEU A 357 3.62 15.06 -3.86
N ASN A 358 3.45 15.51 -2.62
CA ASN A 358 4.33 16.50 -1.97
C ASN A 358 4.54 17.73 -2.87
N LEU A 359 3.48 18.14 -3.52
CA LEU A 359 3.48 19.33 -4.35
C LEU A 359 3.08 20.54 -3.51
N GLY A 360 3.70 21.66 -3.79
CA GLY A 360 3.24 22.97 -3.33
C GLY A 360 1.86 23.32 -3.93
N ASP A 361 1.63 24.59 -4.23
CA ASP A 361 0.37 24.98 -4.83
C ASP A 361 0.22 24.47 -6.26
N VAL A 362 -0.93 23.88 -6.54
CA VAL A 362 -1.35 23.53 -7.89
C VAL A 362 -2.00 24.75 -8.52
N SER A 363 -1.37 25.31 -9.55
CA SER A 363 -1.87 26.48 -10.26
C SER A 363 -2.60 26.07 -11.55
N VAL A 364 -3.82 26.55 -11.72
CA VAL A 364 -4.57 26.35 -12.96
C VAL A 364 -4.29 27.52 -13.91
N VAL A 365 -3.55 27.22 -14.97
CA VAL A 365 -3.15 28.23 -15.96
C VAL A 365 -4.33 28.63 -16.85
N LYS A 366 -4.60 29.93 -16.92
CA LYS A 366 -5.72 30.49 -17.69
C LYS A 366 -5.36 30.84 -19.14
N ASP A 367 -4.12 31.28 -19.37
CA ASP A 367 -3.62 31.72 -20.66
C ASP A 367 -2.09 31.67 -20.74
N ARG A 368 -1.55 31.98 -21.93
CA ARG A 368 -0.08 31.98 -22.17
C ARG A 368 0.69 33.00 -21.30
N LYS A 369 0.05 34.12 -20.95
CA LYS A 369 0.67 35.16 -20.14
C LYS A 369 0.79 34.67 -18.70
N HIS A 370 -0.27 34.06 -18.18
CA HIS A 370 -0.29 33.44 -16.87
C HIS A 370 0.74 32.31 -16.77
N LEU A 371 0.85 31.43 -17.79
CA LEU A 371 1.87 30.38 -17.84
C LEU A 371 3.28 30.97 -17.73
N ARG A 372 3.58 32.04 -18.48
CA ARG A 372 4.90 32.69 -18.41
C ARG A 372 5.20 33.29 -17.06
N GLN A 373 4.19 33.87 -16.40
CA GLN A 373 4.34 34.42 -15.05
C GLN A 373 4.62 33.30 -14.04
N GLU A 374 3.85 32.22 -14.10
CA GLU A 374 4.00 31.07 -13.21
C GLU A 374 5.38 30.39 -13.40
N LEU A 375 5.81 30.14 -14.63
CA LEU A 375 7.12 29.55 -14.90
C LEU A 375 8.29 30.46 -14.57
N GLY A 376 8.11 31.80 -14.69
CA GLY A 376 9.17 32.79 -14.39
C GLY A 376 9.28 33.12 -12.91
N ALA A 377 8.26 32.88 -12.12
CA ALA A 377 8.23 33.19 -10.69
C ALA A 377 8.72 32.05 -9.79
N ARG A 378 8.94 30.85 -10.32
CA ARG A 378 9.29 29.67 -9.53
C ARG A 378 10.75 29.31 -9.70
N GLU A 379 11.47 29.27 -8.58
CA GLU A 379 12.81 28.70 -8.51
C GLU A 379 12.78 27.17 -8.34
N SER A 380 11.69 26.61 -7.79
CA SER A 380 11.43 25.17 -7.67
C SER A 380 9.96 24.91 -7.27
N GLY A 381 9.43 23.72 -7.61
CA GLY A 381 8.11 23.26 -7.17
C GLY A 381 7.21 22.78 -8.30
N GLY A 382 6.24 21.89 -7.98
CA GLY A 382 5.31 21.30 -8.95
C GLY A 382 4.13 22.20 -9.32
N PHE A 383 3.59 21.99 -10.53
CA PHE A 383 2.31 22.51 -11.02
C PHE A 383 1.33 21.37 -11.21
#